data_873ca4a84328187d8397f9370871e580
#
_entry.id   873ca4a84328187d8397f9370871e580
#
_cell.length_a   1.000
_cell.length_b   1.000
_cell.length_c   1.000
_cell.angle_alpha   90.00
_cell.angle_beta   90.00
_cell.angle_gamma   90.00
#
_symmetry.space_group_name_H-M   'P 1'
#
loop_
_entity.id
_entity.type
_entity.pdbx_description
1 polymer ?
#
loop_
_entity_poly.entity_id
_entity_poly.type
_entity_poly.pdbx_seq_one_letter_code
_entity_poly.pdbx_strand_id
1 'polypeptide(L)'
;MKPHLPSLRLVLGTATIATIASLSLAFSRPASMSVDGQRVTSDVAPVTAAGVAYLPARAVSDAAGARTTYDARTGALVIRRGTDTLAMKIGERTASLNGRTLELKNAPFTVHGRAMVRGADIALALGSAVKYDARRGRIDVRTPGAVVAGVPDDSP
;
A
#
# COMPACT_ATOMS: atom_id res chain seq x y z
N MET A 1 72.54 36.58 23.09
CA MET A 1 72.04 35.44 22.29
C MET A 1 70.70 34.99 22.87
N LYS A 2 69.58 35.42 22.30
CA LYS A 2 68.25 35.08 22.79
C LYS A 2 67.63 34.02 21.81
N PRO A 3 67.17 32.88 22.26
CA PRO A 3 66.51 31.96 21.40
C PRO A 3 65.10 32.40 21.12
N HIS A 4 64.75 32.48 19.84
CA HIS A 4 63.39 32.68 19.35
C HIS A 4 62.54 31.39 19.54
N LEU A 5 61.47 31.49 20.28
CA LEU A 5 60.42 30.45 20.38
C LEU A 5 59.42 30.64 19.21
N PRO A 6 59.13 29.63 18.42
CA PRO A 6 58.09 29.75 17.44
C PRO A 6 56.72 29.64 18.08
N SER A 7 55.85 30.61 17.77
CA SER A 7 54.47 30.66 18.21
C SER A 7 53.66 29.51 17.59
N LEU A 8 53.20 28.60 18.43
CA LEU A 8 52.28 27.55 18.06
C LEU A 8 50.90 28.16 17.77
N ARG A 9 50.55 28.30 16.50
CA ARG A 9 49.20 28.69 16.09
C ARG A 9 48.27 27.49 16.23
N LEU A 10 47.42 27.57 17.23
CA LEU A 10 46.32 26.63 17.41
C LEU A 10 45.28 26.91 16.32
N VAL A 11 45.21 26.02 15.31
CA VAL A 11 44.13 26.02 14.31
C VAL A 11 42.92 25.35 14.93
N LEU A 12 41.94 26.17 15.34
CA LEU A 12 40.62 25.65 15.71
C LEU A 12 39.96 25.11 14.43
N GLY A 13 40.00 23.80 14.27
CA GLY A 13 39.17 23.12 13.26
C GLY A 13 37.70 23.19 13.66
N THR A 14 36.92 23.94 12.91
CA THR A 14 35.44 23.92 13.03
C THR A 14 34.94 22.55 12.58
N ALA A 15 34.62 21.70 13.55
CA ALA A 15 33.92 20.44 13.28
C ALA A 15 32.49 20.78 12.83
N THR A 16 32.25 20.69 11.53
CA THR A 16 30.92 20.77 10.97
C THR A 16 30.17 19.49 11.37
N ILE A 17 29.31 19.58 12.36
CA ILE A 17 28.39 18.48 12.73
C ILE A 17 27.37 18.39 11.60
N ALA A 18 27.54 17.42 10.73
CA ALA A 18 26.51 17.04 9.75
C ALA A 18 25.33 16.48 10.52
N THR A 19 24.28 17.27 10.65
CA THR A 19 23.00 16.83 11.20
C THR A 19 22.39 15.83 10.21
N ILE A 20 22.55 14.55 10.49
CA ILE A 20 21.82 13.50 9.76
C ILE A 20 20.36 13.66 10.15
N ALA A 21 19.58 14.30 9.28
CA ALA A 21 18.14 14.31 9.40
C ALA A 21 17.68 12.86 9.26
N SER A 22 17.42 12.20 10.37
CA SER A 22 16.76 10.90 10.42
C SER A 22 15.38 11.08 9.83
N LEU A 23 15.20 10.67 8.58
CA LEU A 23 13.91 10.56 7.95
C LEU A 23 13.16 9.44 8.70
N SER A 24 12.45 9.81 9.76
CA SER A 24 11.55 8.91 10.46
C SER A 24 10.44 8.55 9.47
N LEU A 25 10.60 7.41 8.80
CA LEU A 25 9.49 6.74 8.16
C LEU A 25 8.47 6.44 9.27
N ALA A 26 7.47 7.29 9.38
CA ALA A 26 6.34 7.05 10.24
C ALA A 26 5.63 5.81 9.69
N PHE A 27 6.02 4.63 10.18
CA PHE A 27 5.28 3.40 9.99
C PHE A 27 3.93 3.60 10.68
N SER A 28 2.93 3.95 9.89
CA SER A 28 1.55 3.95 10.35
C SER A 28 1.24 2.57 10.91
N ARG A 29 0.53 2.54 12.06
CA ARG A 29 0.06 1.31 12.71
C ARG A 29 -0.45 0.32 11.67
N PRO A 30 -0.18 -0.98 11.81
CA PRO A 30 -0.73 -1.98 10.91
C PRO A 30 -2.24 -1.83 10.87
N ALA A 31 -2.75 -1.50 9.70
CA ALA A 31 -4.17 -1.30 9.51
C ALA A 31 -4.86 -2.67 9.53
N SER A 32 -6.02 -2.75 10.16
CA SER A 32 -6.90 -3.92 10.00
C SER A 32 -7.67 -3.79 8.70
N MET A 33 -7.95 -4.91 8.05
CA MET A 33 -8.78 -4.94 6.85
C MET A 33 -9.95 -5.89 7.00
N SER A 34 -11.07 -5.54 6.38
CA SER A 34 -12.25 -6.38 6.29
C SER A 34 -12.81 -6.35 4.87
N VAL A 35 -13.46 -7.44 4.49
CA VAL A 35 -14.23 -7.56 3.25
C VAL A 35 -15.65 -7.97 3.65
N ASP A 36 -16.61 -7.17 3.27
CA ASP A 36 -18.05 -7.37 3.59
C ASP A 36 -18.31 -7.62 5.09
N GLY A 37 -17.56 -6.88 5.94
CA GLY A 37 -17.64 -6.99 7.39
C GLY A 37 -16.81 -8.13 8.01
N GLN A 38 -16.31 -9.06 7.20
CA GLN A 38 -15.44 -10.14 7.65
C GLN A 38 -13.99 -9.68 7.74
N ARG A 39 -13.33 -9.93 8.88
CA ARG A 39 -11.91 -9.59 9.04
C ARG A 39 -11.05 -10.45 8.09
N VAL A 40 -10.18 -9.80 7.36
CA VAL A 40 -9.20 -10.46 6.49
C VAL A 40 -7.84 -10.46 7.17
N THR A 41 -7.25 -11.63 7.30
CA THR A 41 -5.88 -11.81 7.80
C THR A 41 -4.93 -12.03 6.63
N SER A 42 -3.73 -11.52 6.75
CA SER A 42 -2.65 -11.71 5.79
C SER A 42 -1.32 -11.76 6.53
N ASP A 43 -0.36 -12.48 5.99
CA ASP A 43 1.03 -12.53 6.46
C ASP A 43 1.75 -11.17 6.26
N VAL A 44 1.23 -10.33 5.37
CA VAL A 44 1.68 -8.94 5.21
C VAL A 44 0.53 -8.00 5.54
N ALA A 45 0.74 -7.12 6.50
CA ALA A 45 -0.25 -6.12 6.85
C ALA A 45 -0.46 -5.08 5.73
N PRO A 46 -1.65 -4.48 5.62
CA PRO A 46 -1.86 -3.32 4.78
C PRO A 46 -0.87 -2.20 5.13
N VAL A 47 -0.40 -1.49 4.10
CA VAL A 47 0.52 -0.36 4.25
C VAL A 47 -0.23 0.92 3.88
N THR A 48 -0.06 1.96 4.69
CA THR A 48 -0.55 3.30 4.35
C THR A 48 0.63 4.24 4.15
N ALA A 49 0.64 4.92 3.00
CA ALA A 49 1.64 5.91 2.68
C ALA A 49 0.97 7.14 2.07
N ALA A 50 1.28 8.33 2.59
CA ALA A 50 0.69 9.61 2.14
C ALA A 50 -0.85 9.58 2.04
N GLY A 51 -1.54 8.95 2.99
CA GLY A 51 -3.00 8.82 3.00
C GLY A 51 -3.56 7.79 2.01
N VAL A 52 -2.71 7.05 1.33
CA VAL A 52 -3.10 5.98 0.39
C VAL A 52 -2.94 4.62 1.07
N ALA A 53 -3.99 3.81 1.02
CA ALA A 53 -3.96 2.44 1.52
C ALA A 53 -3.56 1.47 0.40
N TYR A 54 -2.52 0.67 0.67
CA TYR A 54 -2.07 -0.44 -0.16
C TYR A 54 -2.39 -1.75 0.54
N LEU A 55 -3.01 -2.65 -0.17
CA LEU A 55 -3.54 -3.89 0.35
C LEU A 55 -2.79 -5.08 -0.27
N PRO A 56 -2.58 -6.18 0.49
CA PRO A 56 -2.08 -7.42 -0.06
C PRO A 56 -3.14 -7.98 -1.03
N ALA A 57 -2.84 -7.89 -2.33
CA ALA A 57 -3.80 -8.13 -3.41
C ALA A 57 -4.51 -9.47 -3.29
N ARG A 58 -3.76 -10.55 -3.04
CA ARG A 58 -4.32 -11.90 -2.92
C ARG A 58 -5.30 -12.01 -1.76
N ALA A 59 -4.88 -11.59 -0.56
CA ALA A 59 -5.71 -11.75 0.64
C ALA A 59 -7.07 -11.05 0.51
N VAL A 60 -7.07 -9.84 -0.03
CA VAL A 60 -8.31 -9.07 -0.23
C VAL A 60 -9.15 -9.65 -1.35
N SER A 61 -8.54 -10.02 -2.48
CA SER A 61 -9.26 -10.57 -3.63
C SER A 61 -9.88 -11.92 -3.32
N ASP A 62 -9.15 -12.82 -2.66
CA ASP A 62 -9.67 -14.13 -2.27
C ASP A 62 -10.85 -13.99 -1.30
N ALA A 63 -10.75 -13.08 -0.32
CA ALA A 63 -11.85 -12.78 0.61
C ALA A 63 -13.08 -12.17 -0.10
N ALA A 64 -12.86 -11.47 -1.22
CA ALA A 64 -13.92 -10.88 -2.05
C ALA A 64 -14.46 -11.86 -3.12
N GLY A 65 -14.08 -13.12 -3.07
CA GLY A 65 -14.50 -14.13 -4.05
C GLY A 65 -13.87 -13.96 -5.44
N ALA A 66 -12.73 -13.27 -5.51
CA ALA A 66 -11.94 -13.12 -6.73
C ALA A 66 -10.71 -14.05 -6.69
N ARG A 67 -10.06 -14.21 -7.82
CA ARG A 67 -8.81 -14.97 -7.93
C ARG A 67 -7.65 -14.06 -8.30
N THR A 68 -6.55 -14.18 -7.57
CA THR A 68 -5.31 -13.45 -7.86
C THR A 68 -4.21 -14.39 -8.32
N THR A 69 -3.60 -14.07 -9.45
CA THR A 69 -2.38 -14.72 -9.94
C THR A 69 -1.25 -13.72 -9.93
N TYR A 70 -0.12 -14.09 -9.36
CA TYR A 70 1.11 -13.28 -9.35
C TYR A 70 2.29 -14.14 -9.81
N ASP A 71 2.99 -13.68 -10.82
CA ASP A 71 4.24 -14.27 -11.31
C ASP A 71 5.42 -13.40 -10.87
N ALA A 72 6.18 -13.87 -9.89
CA ALA A 72 7.31 -13.12 -9.33
C ALA A 72 8.46 -12.93 -10.33
N ARG A 73 8.57 -13.80 -11.35
CA ARG A 73 9.62 -13.72 -12.35
C ARG A 73 9.39 -12.58 -13.34
N THR A 74 8.15 -12.36 -13.74
CA THR A 74 7.76 -11.32 -14.71
C THR A 74 7.21 -10.07 -14.05
N GLY A 75 6.82 -10.17 -12.77
CA GLY A 75 6.10 -9.12 -12.05
C GLY A 75 4.62 -9.01 -12.43
N ALA A 76 4.11 -9.93 -13.27
CA ALA A 76 2.73 -9.88 -13.72
C ALA A 76 1.76 -10.22 -12.57
N LEU A 77 0.76 -9.39 -12.40
CA LEU A 77 -0.31 -9.53 -11.41
C LEU A 77 -1.67 -9.43 -12.09
N VAL A 78 -2.51 -10.44 -11.93
CA VAL A 78 -3.84 -10.49 -12.52
C VAL A 78 -4.86 -10.79 -11.44
N ILE A 79 -5.91 -9.97 -11.35
CA ILE A 79 -7.06 -10.17 -10.46
C ILE A 79 -8.30 -10.40 -11.35
N ARG A 80 -9.01 -11.49 -11.08
CA ARG A 80 -10.22 -11.87 -11.82
C ARG A 80 -11.39 -12.10 -10.87
N ARG A 81 -12.54 -11.50 -11.21
CA ARG A 81 -13.81 -11.74 -10.53
C ARG A 81 -14.93 -11.82 -11.56
N GLY A 82 -15.54 -12.97 -11.70
CA GLY A 82 -16.52 -13.19 -12.77
C GLY A 82 -15.89 -12.94 -14.14
N THR A 83 -16.45 -12.02 -14.89
CA THR A 83 -15.94 -11.58 -16.21
C THR A 83 -14.90 -10.48 -16.13
N ASP A 84 -14.76 -9.83 -14.98
CA ASP A 84 -13.83 -8.72 -14.81
C ASP A 84 -12.40 -9.20 -14.59
N THR A 85 -11.48 -8.57 -15.30
CA THR A 85 -10.05 -8.88 -15.23
C THR A 85 -9.26 -7.59 -15.17
N LEU A 86 -8.49 -7.41 -14.10
CA LEU A 86 -7.49 -6.36 -13.97
C LEU A 86 -6.11 -6.99 -14.07
N ALA A 87 -5.36 -6.63 -15.10
CA ALA A 87 -3.97 -7.04 -15.30
C ALA A 87 -3.05 -5.83 -15.08
N MET A 88 -2.00 -6.03 -14.29
CA MET A 88 -1.01 -5.00 -13.98
C MET A 88 0.36 -5.64 -13.80
N LYS A 89 1.40 -4.83 -13.67
CA LYS A 89 2.76 -5.30 -13.43
C LYS A 89 3.41 -4.52 -12.30
N ILE A 90 4.14 -5.22 -11.46
CA ILE A 90 4.88 -4.63 -10.35
C ILE A 90 5.85 -3.57 -10.88
N GLY A 91 5.82 -2.38 -10.29
CA GLY A 91 6.64 -1.24 -10.65
C GLY A 91 6.14 -0.43 -11.84
N GLU A 92 5.08 -0.87 -12.52
CA GLU A 92 4.52 -0.15 -13.67
C GLU A 92 3.17 0.51 -13.31
N ARG A 93 2.93 1.69 -13.88
CA ARG A 93 1.66 2.41 -13.71
C ARG A 93 0.64 2.09 -14.81
N THR A 94 1.06 1.40 -15.84
CA THR A 94 0.17 0.93 -16.90
C THR A 94 -0.50 -0.37 -16.47
N ALA A 95 -1.81 -0.43 -16.60
CA ALA A 95 -2.63 -1.60 -16.33
C ALA A 95 -3.66 -1.81 -17.43
N SER A 96 -4.33 -2.95 -17.41
CA SER A 96 -5.44 -3.27 -18.32
C SER A 96 -6.63 -3.76 -17.51
N LEU A 97 -7.78 -3.09 -17.69
CA LEU A 97 -9.06 -3.53 -17.15
C LEU A 97 -9.96 -4.01 -18.30
N ASN A 98 -10.26 -5.29 -18.32
CA ASN A 98 -11.10 -5.91 -19.37
C ASN A 98 -10.57 -5.62 -20.79
N GLY A 99 -9.23 -5.65 -20.96
CA GLY A 99 -8.57 -5.36 -22.23
C GLY A 99 -8.37 -3.87 -22.55
N ARG A 100 -8.91 -2.96 -21.75
CA ARG A 100 -8.73 -1.51 -21.90
C ARG A 100 -7.56 -1.03 -21.07
N THR A 101 -6.62 -0.35 -21.69
CA THR A 101 -5.47 0.24 -21.00
C THR A 101 -5.93 1.39 -20.11
N LEU A 102 -5.39 1.42 -18.89
CA LEU A 102 -5.58 2.51 -17.94
C LEU A 102 -4.28 2.83 -17.24
N GLU A 103 -4.16 4.05 -16.72
CA GLU A 103 -3.03 4.48 -15.94
C GLU A 103 -3.37 4.46 -14.45
N LEU A 104 -2.59 3.74 -13.67
CA LEU A 104 -2.70 3.70 -12.22
C LEU A 104 -2.10 4.96 -11.62
N LYS A 105 -2.71 5.50 -10.59
CA LYS A 105 -2.15 6.64 -9.86
C LYS A 105 -0.80 6.29 -9.22
N ASN A 106 -0.64 5.05 -8.76
CA ASN A 106 0.58 4.52 -8.15
C ASN A 106 0.86 3.12 -8.68
N ALA A 107 2.11 2.82 -8.95
CA ALA A 107 2.53 1.48 -9.35
C ALA A 107 2.33 0.47 -8.19
N PRO A 108 1.89 -0.76 -8.46
CA PRO A 108 1.94 -1.83 -7.47
C PRO A 108 3.39 -2.19 -7.13
N PHE A 109 3.61 -2.65 -5.90
CA PHE A 109 4.93 -3.02 -5.41
C PHE A 109 4.85 -4.32 -4.59
N THR A 110 5.99 -4.82 -4.10
CA THR A 110 6.01 -6.02 -3.26
C THR A 110 6.53 -5.72 -1.86
N VAL A 111 5.95 -6.40 -0.88
CA VAL A 111 6.43 -6.45 0.51
C VAL A 111 6.54 -7.92 0.89
N HIS A 112 7.73 -8.36 1.28
CA HIS A 112 8.01 -9.78 1.63
C HIS A 112 7.47 -10.76 0.57
N GLY A 113 7.61 -10.42 -0.71
CA GLY A 113 7.14 -11.25 -1.82
C GLY A 113 5.62 -11.23 -2.06
N ARG A 114 4.86 -10.39 -1.36
CA ARG A 114 3.42 -10.19 -1.57
C ARG A 114 3.19 -8.93 -2.40
N ALA A 115 2.37 -9.05 -3.43
CA ALA A 115 1.97 -7.91 -4.25
C ALA A 115 1.04 -7.00 -3.47
N MET A 116 1.43 -5.73 -3.36
CA MET A 116 0.69 -4.66 -2.71
C MET A 116 0.10 -3.75 -3.78
N VAL A 117 -1.20 -3.56 -3.73
CA VAL A 117 -1.95 -2.77 -4.71
C VAL A 117 -2.76 -1.72 -3.97
N ARG A 118 -2.88 -0.54 -4.55
CA ARG A 118 -3.73 0.50 -4.01
C ARG A 118 -5.17 0.01 -3.90
N GLY A 119 -5.82 0.23 -2.76
CA GLY A 119 -7.18 -0.25 -2.52
C GLY A 119 -8.18 0.18 -3.59
N ALA A 120 -8.07 1.41 -4.10
CA ALA A 120 -8.93 1.89 -5.17
C ALA A 120 -8.75 1.12 -6.49
N ASP A 121 -7.55 0.62 -6.78
CA ASP A 121 -7.30 -0.17 -8.01
C ASP A 121 -7.84 -1.60 -7.86
N ILE A 122 -7.75 -2.18 -6.66
CA ILE A 122 -8.44 -3.44 -6.35
C ILE A 122 -9.97 -3.27 -6.48
N ALA A 123 -10.50 -2.14 -6.03
CA ALA A 123 -11.91 -1.83 -6.14
C ALA A 123 -12.40 -1.85 -7.59
N LEU A 124 -11.60 -1.37 -8.54
CA LEU A 124 -11.92 -1.45 -9.97
C LEU A 124 -12.10 -2.90 -10.44
N ALA A 125 -11.18 -3.79 -10.04
CA ALA A 125 -11.23 -5.21 -10.43
C ALA A 125 -12.41 -5.95 -9.80
N LEU A 126 -12.79 -5.55 -8.59
CA LEU A 126 -13.85 -6.22 -7.82
C LEU A 126 -15.23 -5.57 -8.03
N GLY A 127 -15.33 -4.45 -8.74
CA GLY A 127 -16.54 -3.64 -8.78
C GLY A 127 -16.97 -3.15 -7.38
N SER A 128 -16.01 -3.01 -6.46
CA SER A 128 -16.22 -2.85 -5.03
C SER A 128 -16.01 -1.40 -4.59
N ALA A 129 -16.40 -1.07 -3.36
CA ALA A 129 -16.03 0.17 -2.69
C ALA A 129 -14.98 -0.11 -1.62
N VAL A 130 -13.94 0.73 -1.54
CA VAL A 130 -12.93 0.67 -0.49
C VAL A 130 -13.00 1.94 0.34
N LYS A 131 -13.19 1.79 1.65
CA LYS A 131 -13.14 2.87 2.63
C LYS A 131 -11.91 2.70 3.52
N TYR A 132 -11.17 3.78 3.70
CA TYR A 132 -10.06 3.84 4.64
C TYR A 132 -10.38 4.83 5.76
N ASP A 133 -10.45 4.35 7.00
CA ASP A 133 -10.55 5.15 8.22
C ASP A 133 -9.16 5.31 8.83
N ALA A 134 -8.51 6.44 8.54
CA ALA A 134 -7.16 6.72 9.02
C ALA A 134 -7.08 6.84 10.56
N ARG A 135 -8.16 7.29 11.21
CA ARG A 135 -8.20 7.43 12.68
C ARG A 135 -8.19 6.08 13.39
N ARG A 136 -8.91 5.11 12.83
CA ARG A 136 -9.01 3.75 13.37
C ARG A 136 -7.98 2.80 12.78
N GLY A 137 -7.26 3.20 11.73
CA GLY A 137 -6.38 2.31 10.96
C GLY A 137 -7.16 1.13 10.38
N ARG A 138 -8.34 1.38 9.84
CA ARG A 138 -9.24 0.35 9.34
C ARG A 138 -9.52 0.54 7.86
N ILE A 139 -9.48 -0.55 7.13
CA ILE A 139 -9.79 -0.61 5.70
C ILE A 139 -10.97 -1.57 5.52
N ASP A 140 -12.06 -1.05 4.99
CA ASP A 140 -13.27 -1.82 4.71
C ASP A 140 -13.48 -1.90 3.19
N VAL A 141 -13.53 -3.11 2.66
CA VAL A 141 -13.88 -3.40 1.27
C VAL A 141 -15.30 -3.93 1.24
N ARG A 142 -16.14 -3.36 0.38
CA ARG A 142 -17.54 -3.81 0.19
C ARG A 142 -17.73 -4.24 -1.24
N THR A 143 -18.09 -5.50 -1.43
CA THR A 143 -18.42 -6.03 -2.75
C THR A 143 -19.85 -5.70 -3.15
N PRO A 144 -20.16 -5.60 -4.46
CA PRO A 144 -21.52 -5.39 -4.92
C PRO A 144 -22.44 -6.53 -4.46
N GLY A 145 -23.59 -6.21 -3.93
CA GLY A 145 -24.58 -7.20 -3.48
C GLY A 145 -24.30 -7.85 -2.11
N ALA A 146 -23.25 -7.42 -1.40
CA ALA A 146 -23.05 -7.84 -0.02
C ALA A 146 -24.16 -7.23 0.87
N VAL A 147 -25.04 -8.10 1.35
CA VAL A 147 -26.02 -7.72 2.37
C VAL A 147 -25.25 -7.55 3.69
N VAL A 148 -25.14 -6.33 4.18
CA VAL A 148 -24.60 -6.09 5.52
C VAL A 148 -25.64 -6.61 6.50
N ALA A 149 -25.38 -7.77 7.08
CA ALA A 149 -26.21 -8.27 8.18
C ALA A 149 -26.13 -7.24 9.33
N GLY A 150 -27.22 -6.49 9.58
CA GLY A 150 -27.35 -5.62 10.72
C GLY A 150 -27.72 -4.15 10.48
N VAL A 151 -28.18 -3.76 9.28
CA VAL A 151 -28.94 -2.52 9.13
C VAL A 151 -30.43 -2.90 9.04
N PRO A 152 -31.25 -2.60 10.04
CA PRO A 152 -32.69 -2.71 9.84
C PRO A 152 -33.08 -1.76 8.71
N ASP A 153 -33.81 -2.31 7.73
CA ASP A 153 -34.48 -1.54 6.70
C ASP A 153 -35.58 -0.73 7.37
N ASP A 154 -35.24 0.51 7.70
CA ASP A 154 -36.20 1.50 8.22
C ASP A 154 -36.71 2.30 7.03
N SER A 155 -37.38 1.61 6.12
CA SER A 155 -38.16 2.25 5.06
C SER A 155 -39.60 2.42 5.53
N PRO A 156 -40.16 3.65 5.49
CA PRO A 156 -41.54 3.93 5.82
C PRO A 156 -42.52 3.36 4.81
#